data_3f588d0d2178b0dbef3b6e3d19c9b09f
#
_entry.id   3f588d0d2178b0dbef3b6e3d19c9b09f
#
_cell.length_a   1.000
_cell.length_b   1.000
_cell.length_c   1.000
_cell.angle_alpha   90.00
_cell.angle_beta   90.00
_cell.angle_gamma   90.00
#
_symmetry.space_group_name_H-M   'P 1'
#
loop_
_entity.id
_entity.type
_entity.pdbx_description
1 polymer ?
#
loop_
_entity_poly.entity_id
_entity_poly.type
_entity_poly.pdbx_seq_one_letter_code
_entity_poly.pdbx_strand_id
1 'polypeptide(L)'
;QSSAASDVYKRQDNNKVRDTGKIIYASMYVNGEELNLYNFKYNNEEEYYDIKGKSITKSLMKTPINGARLSSSFGMRKHPILGYNKMHRGTDFAAPSGTPIMASGSGTVTRARWCGGGGNCVKIKHNSTYETIYAHMKAFAKGIKEGRKVKQGQIIGYVGSTGLSTGPHLHYEVIVNGKKVNSQKLKLPSGKILKGEERKQFELDRIKIDLKLSDLR
;
A
#
# COMPACT_ATOMS: atom_id res chain seq x y z
N GLN A 1 15.00 19.29 -6.19
CA GLN A 1 13.64 19.78 -6.36
C GLN A 1 12.91 18.84 -7.32
N SER A 2 11.93 18.11 -6.85
CA SER A 2 11.03 17.31 -7.70
C SER A 2 9.88 18.21 -8.12
N SER A 3 9.85 18.64 -9.37
CA SER A 3 8.66 19.25 -9.94
C SER A 3 7.76 18.13 -10.45
N ALA A 4 6.71 17.81 -9.70
CA ALA A 4 5.62 16.99 -10.21
C ALA A 4 4.66 17.90 -10.96
N ALA A 5 4.64 17.84 -12.28
CA ALA A 5 3.58 18.42 -13.08
C ALA A 5 2.45 17.39 -13.15
N SER A 6 1.40 17.56 -12.34
CA SER A 6 0.17 16.81 -12.50
C SER A 6 -0.85 17.74 -13.16
N ASP A 7 -1.12 17.51 -14.44
CA ASP A 7 -2.25 18.14 -15.11
C ASP A 7 -3.54 17.47 -14.63
N VAL A 8 -4.15 18.09 -13.61
CA VAL A 8 -5.52 17.75 -13.19
C VAL A 8 -6.46 18.61 -14.02
N TYR A 9 -7.16 18.01 -14.99
CA TYR A 9 -8.25 18.66 -15.68
C TYR A 9 -9.38 18.97 -14.69
N LYS A 10 -9.44 20.23 -14.25
CA LYS A 10 -10.56 20.76 -13.48
C LYS A 10 -11.59 21.33 -14.45
N ARG A 11 -12.78 20.74 -14.50
CA ARG A 11 -13.93 21.43 -15.07
C ARG A 11 -14.30 22.59 -14.15
N GLN A 12 -14.05 23.80 -14.61
CA GLN A 12 -14.49 25.03 -13.92
C GLN A 12 -15.72 25.57 -14.62
N ASP A 13 -16.73 25.90 -13.86
CA ASP A 13 -17.87 26.69 -14.27
C ASP A 13 -18.02 27.81 -13.25
N ASN A 14 -17.96 29.05 -13.70
CA ASN A 14 -17.99 30.26 -12.85
C ASN A 14 -16.94 30.25 -11.73
N ASN A 15 -15.69 29.91 -12.01
CA ASN A 15 -14.57 29.76 -11.07
C ASN A 15 -14.78 28.78 -9.90
N LYS A 16 -15.80 27.91 -9.97
CA LYS A 16 -15.97 26.83 -9.00
C LYS A 16 -15.58 25.50 -9.61
N VAL A 17 -14.71 24.76 -8.93
CA VAL A 17 -14.36 23.39 -9.34
C VAL A 17 -15.59 22.51 -9.15
N ARG A 18 -16.16 21.99 -10.25
CA ARG A 18 -17.32 21.09 -10.23
C ARG A 18 -16.92 19.61 -10.14
N ASP A 19 -15.81 19.24 -10.75
CA ASP A 19 -15.34 17.85 -10.71
C ASP A 19 -13.83 17.76 -10.99
N THR A 20 -13.16 16.77 -10.40
CA THR A 20 -11.79 16.39 -10.73
C THR A 20 -11.83 15.11 -11.53
N GLY A 21 -11.52 15.18 -12.82
CA GLY A 21 -11.41 14.00 -13.68
C GLY A 21 -10.33 13.01 -13.20
N LYS A 22 -10.35 11.80 -13.73
CA LYS A 22 -9.29 10.82 -13.50
C LYS A 22 -7.98 11.28 -14.15
N ILE A 23 -6.87 11.08 -13.45
CA ILE A 23 -5.55 11.21 -14.04
C ILE A 23 -5.36 10.06 -15.01
N ILE A 24 -5.23 10.34 -16.30
CA ILE A 24 -5.00 9.33 -17.36
C ILE A 24 -3.52 9.13 -17.67
N TYR A 25 -2.71 10.15 -17.37
CA TYR A 25 -1.28 10.16 -17.57
C TYR A 25 -0.60 10.99 -16.49
N ALA A 26 0.58 10.59 -16.08
CA ALA A 26 1.47 11.36 -15.19
C ALA A 26 2.91 11.17 -15.62
N SER A 27 3.70 12.27 -15.64
CA SER A 27 5.14 12.24 -15.81
C SER A 27 5.83 12.81 -14.58
N MET A 28 6.92 12.18 -14.16
CA MET A 28 7.74 12.65 -13.04
C MET A 28 9.21 12.27 -13.24
N TYR A 29 10.10 13.11 -12.72
CA TYR A 29 11.53 12.78 -12.66
C TYR A 29 11.85 12.11 -11.33
N VAL A 30 12.42 10.90 -11.40
CA VAL A 30 12.83 10.12 -10.21
C VAL A 30 14.26 9.66 -10.42
N ASN A 31 15.17 10.07 -9.53
CA ASN A 31 16.61 9.73 -9.61
C ASN A 31 17.27 10.07 -10.97
N GLY A 32 16.85 11.15 -11.62
CA GLY A 32 17.40 11.59 -12.91
C GLY A 32 16.78 10.90 -14.15
N GLU A 33 15.85 9.99 -13.95
CA GLU A 33 15.11 9.33 -15.04
C GLU A 33 13.66 9.84 -15.11
N GLU A 34 13.18 10.05 -16.32
CA GLU A 34 11.77 10.38 -16.55
C GLU A 34 10.91 9.11 -16.46
N LEU A 35 9.94 9.14 -15.55
CA LEU A 35 8.96 8.08 -15.37
C LEU A 35 7.60 8.52 -15.93
N ASN A 36 7.18 7.91 -17.01
CA ASN A 36 5.89 8.12 -17.64
C ASN A 36 4.91 7.03 -17.25
N LEU A 37 3.75 7.41 -16.73
CA LEU A 37 2.74 6.52 -16.16
C LEU A 37 1.42 6.72 -16.90
N TYR A 38 0.84 5.61 -17.34
CA TYR A 38 -0.41 5.56 -18.07
C TYR A 38 -1.47 4.82 -17.26
N ASN A 39 -2.62 5.42 -17.06
CA ASN A 39 -3.77 4.72 -16.49
C ASN A 39 -4.33 3.74 -17.51
N PHE A 40 -4.44 2.49 -17.14
CA PHE A 40 -4.96 1.43 -18.01
C PHE A 40 -5.98 0.58 -17.26
N LYS A 41 -7.11 0.34 -17.91
CA LYS A 41 -8.19 -0.50 -17.39
C LYS A 41 -8.39 -1.72 -18.27
N TYR A 42 -8.30 -2.91 -17.64
CA TYR A 42 -8.56 -4.18 -18.31
C TYR A 42 -9.34 -5.11 -17.35
N ASN A 43 -10.42 -5.74 -17.86
CA ASN A 43 -11.28 -6.66 -17.08
C ASN A 43 -11.68 -6.14 -15.68
N ASN A 44 -12.10 -4.88 -15.56
CA ASN A 44 -12.45 -4.18 -14.31
C ASN A 44 -11.29 -3.93 -13.33
N GLU A 45 -10.05 -4.29 -13.68
CA GLU A 45 -8.85 -3.86 -12.96
C GLU A 45 -8.32 -2.58 -13.61
N GLU A 46 -8.00 -1.59 -12.80
CA GLU A 46 -7.49 -0.29 -13.23
C GLU A 46 -6.24 0.04 -12.43
N GLU A 47 -5.12 0.23 -13.12
CA GLU A 47 -3.81 0.53 -12.53
C GLU A 47 -2.98 1.45 -13.44
N TYR A 48 -1.90 1.99 -12.86
CA TYR A 48 -0.91 2.76 -13.62
C TYR A 48 0.27 1.88 -14.02
N TYR A 49 0.64 1.96 -15.28
CA TYR A 49 1.74 1.20 -15.88
C TYR A 49 2.76 2.15 -16.51
N ASP A 50 4.04 1.76 -16.43
CA ASP A 50 5.10 2.44 -17.18
C ASP A 50 5.03 2.09 -18.67
N ILE A 51 5.87 2.75 -19.49
CA ILE A 51 5.95 2.51 -20.94
C ILE A 51 6.25 1.04 -21.29
N LYS A 52 6.87 0.28 -20.38
CA LYS A 52 7.16 -1.15 -20.55
C LYS A 52 5.98 -2.04 -20.16
N GLY A 53 4.84 -1.45 -19.75
CA GLY A 53 3.67 -2.18 -19.24
C GLY A 53 3.89 -2.82 -17.90
N LYS A 54 4.79 -2.28 -17.08
CA LYS A 54 5.05 -2.73 -15.73
C LYS A 54 4.27 -1.84 -14.77
N SER A 55 3.42 -2.47 -13.94
CA SER A 55 2.68 -1.75 -12.89
C SER A 55 3.65 -1.10 -11.90
N ILE A 56 3.35 0.15 -11.53
CA ILE A 56 4.08 0.85 -10.46
C ILE A 56 3.66 0.37 -9.08
N THR A 57 2.53 -0.30 -8.97
CA THR A 57 2.01 -0.83 -7.72
C THR A 57 2.89 -2.00 -7.28
N LYS A 58 3.66 -1.81 -6.23
CA LYS A 58 4.39 -2.94 -5.61
C LYS A 58 3.37 -3.90 -5.00
N SER A 59 3.69 -5.20 -5.02
CA SER A 59 2.82 -6.23 -4.44
C SER A 59 2.44 -5.94 -3.00
N LEU A 60 3.32 -5.31 -2.23
CA LEU A 60 3.09 -4.87 -0.86
C LEU A 60 3.80 -3.55 -0.54
N MET A 61 3.20 -2.74 0.32
CA MET A 61 3.88 -1.60 0.95
C MET A 61 4.75 -2.09 2.11
N LYS A 62 5.99 -1.61 2.19
CA LYS A 62 6.89 -1.92 3.32
C LYS A 62 6.49 -1.18 4.60
N THR A 63 5.85 -0.01 4.45
CA THR A 63 5.40 0.87 5.53
C THR A 63 3.93 1.23 5.29
N PRO A 64 2.98 0.48 5.88
CA PRO A 64 1.54 0.68 5.64
C PRO A 64 0.93 1.78 6.55
N ILE A 65 1.70 2.82 6.83
CA ILE A 65 1.32 3.94 7.70
C ILE A 65 2.13 5.17 7.30
N ASN A 66 1.47 6.32 7.15
CA ASN A 66 2.14 7.58 6.79
C ASN A 66 2.68 8.29 8.04
N GLY A 67 3.80 8.98 7.87
CA GLY A 67 4.39 9.83 8.92
C GLY A 67 4.92 9.08 10.16
N ALA A 68 5.02 7.75 10.11
CA ALA A 68 5.47 6.95 11.24
C ALA A 68 7.00 6.75 11.23
N ARG A 69 7.58 6.73 12.42
CA ARG A 69 9.00 6.41 12.61
C ARG A 69 9.17 4.91 12.88
N LEU A 70 10.13 4.27 12.20
CA LEU A 70 10.56 2.91 12.54
C LEU A 70 11.10 2.91 13.99
N SER A 71 10.41 2.25 14.91
CA SER A 71 10.77 2.22 16.32
C SER A 71 11.46 0.92 16.74
N SER A 72 11.15 -0.21 16.08
CA SER A 72 11.83 -1.47 16.32
C SER A 72 11.83 -2.37 15.08
N SER A 73 12.99 -2.93 14.78
CA SER A 73 13.20 -3.82 13.64
C SER A 73 12.85 -5.27 13.98
N PHE A 74 12.63 -6.05 12.92
CA PHE A 74 12.57 -7.52 12.98
C PHE A 74 13.90 -8.10 13.45
N GLY A 75 13.87 -9.06 14.39
CA GLY A 75 15.08 -9.75 14.87
C GLY A 75 15.07 -10.05 16.36
N MET A 76 16.16 -10.65 16.85
CA MET A 76 16.35 -10.91 18.27
C MET A 76 16.54 -9.59 19.02
N ARG A 77 15.75 -9.36 20.08
CA ARG A 77 15.89 -8.20 20.96
C ARG A 77 15.42 -8.51 22.37
N LYS A 78 15.88 -7.73 23.35
CA LYS A 78 15.30 -7.75 24.70
C LYS A 78 13.85 -7.31 24.62
N HIS A 79 12.93 -8.15 25.12
CA HIS A 79 11.50 -7.84 25.10
C HIS A 79 11.21 -6.72 26.11
N PRO A 80 10.57 -5.60 25.71
CA PRO A 80 10.44 -4.42 26.57
C PRO A 80 9.59 -4.66 27.84
N ILE A 81 8.67 -5.63 27.79
CA ILE A 81 7.79 -5.96 28.93
C ILE A 81 8.32 -7.20 29.69
N LEU A 82 8.75 -8.25 28.95
CA LEU A 82 9.10 -9.53 29.54
C LEU A 82 10.57 -9.61 30.00
N GLY A 83 11.42 -8.67 29.60
CA GLY A 83 12.79 -8.51 30.08
C GLY A 83 13.83 -9.49 29.54
N TYR A 84 13.43 -10.58 28.86
CA TYR A 84 14.34 -11.55 28.26
C TYR A 84 14.46 -11.38 26.74
N ASN A 85 15.49 -11.98 26.15
CA ASN A 85 15.71 -11.95 24.71
C ASN A 85 14.65 -12.78 23.99
N LYS A 86 13.94 -12.14 23.07
CA LYS A 86 12.86 -12.75 22.28
C LYS A 86 12.94 -12.32 20.83
N MET A 87 12.60 -13.24 19.94
CA MET A 87 12.49 -12.95 18.51
C MET A 87 11.30 -12.00 18.24
N HIS A 88 11.58 -10.78 17.81
CA HIS A 88 10.59 -9.84 17.29
C HIS A 88 10.28 -10.20 15.84
N ARG A 89 9.07 -10.72 15.62
CA ARG A 89 8.66 -11.29 14.33
C ARG A 89 7.94 -10.31 13.41
N GLY A 90 8.06 -9.02 13.70
CA GLY A 90 7.48 -7.92 12.93
C GLY A 90 8.37 -6.71 12.92
N THR A 91 7.83 -5.62 12.42
CA THR A 91 8.43 -4.28 12.40
C THR A 91 7.48 -3.33 13.11
N ASP A 92 7.99 -2.56 14.08
CA ASP A 92 7.19 -1.61 14.84
C ASP A 92 7.37 -0.19 14.28
N PHE A 93 6.25 0.47 14.03
CA PHE A 93 6.17 1.85 13.58
C PHE A 93 5.47 2.71 14.65
N ALA A 94 6.22 3.56 15.32
CA ALA A 94 5.67 4.49 16.29
C ALA A 94 4.92 5.62 15.58
N ALA A 95 3.68 5.85 16.00
CA ALA A 95 2.82 6.94 15.52
C ALA A 95 1.77 7.28 16.59
N PRO A 96 1.19 8.49 16.57
CA PRO A 96 0.11 8.85 17.48
C PRO A 96 -1.08 7.89 17.43
N SER A 97 -1.73 7.67 18.58
CA SER A 97 -2.97 6.88 18.63
C SER A 97 -4.04 7.50 17.72
N GLY A 98 -4.68 6.67 16.91
CA GLY A 98 -5.66 7.11 15.91
C GLY A 98 -5.09 7.37 14.51
N THR A 99 -3.76 7.31 14.31
CA THR A 99 -3.17 7.42 12.98
C THR A 99 -3.71 6.30 12.08
N PRO A 100 -4.15 6.59 10.84
CA PRO A 100 -4.69 5.59 9.92
C PRO A 100 -3.65 4.53 9.54
N ILE A 101 -4.07 3.27 9.57
CA ILE A 101 -3.30 2.11 9.10
C ILE A 101 -3.91 1.65 7.78
N MET A 102 -3.08 1.46 6.76
CA MET A 102 -3.49 1.06 5.43
C MET A 102 -3.19 -0.42 5.15
N ALA A 103 -4.01 -1.05 4.31
CA ALA A 103 -3.68 -2.36 3.75
C ALA A 103 -2.43 -2.25 2.89
N SER A 104 -1.38 -3.01 3.20
CA SER A 104 -0.11 -2.96 2.45
C SER A 104 -0.21 -3.51 1.03
N GLY A 105 -1.25 -4.27 0.74
CA GLY A 105 -1.58 -4.81 -0.59
C GLY A 105 -3.08 -5.10 -0.70
N SER A 106 -3.58 -5.23 -1.92
CA SER A 106 -4.94 -5.73 -2.16
C SER A 106 -5.05 -7.18 -1.69
N GLY A 107 -6.22 -7.58 -1.19
CA GLY A 107 -6.42 -8.94 -0.68
C GLY A 107 -7.72 -9.11 0.07
N THR A 108 -7.83 -10.21 0.81
CA THR A 108 -8.99 -10.55 1.62
C THR A 108 -8.61 -10.58 3.10
N VAL A 109 -9.38 -9.91 3.94
CA VAL A 109 -9.23 -9.95 5.39
C VAL A 109 -9.57 -11.36 5.88
N THR A 110 -8.60 -12.04 6.48
CA THR A 110 -8.77 -13.39 7.05
C THR A 110 -8.93 -13.36 8.56
N ARG A 111 -8.70 -12.21 9.21
CA ARG A 111 -8.92 -11.98 10.63
C ARG A 111 -9.10 -10.48 10.88
N ALA A 112 -10.09 -10.14 11.70
CA ALA A 112 -10.29 -8.80 12.24
C ALA A 112 -10.92 -8.94 13.64
N ARG A 113 -10.08 -9.18 14.65
CA ARG A 113 -10.51 -9.45 16.04
C ARG A 113 -9.35 -9.32 17.03
N TRP A 114 -9.61 -9.59 18.31
CA TRP A 114 -8.57 -9.70 19.33
C TRP A 114 -7.63 -10.88 19.06
N CYS A 115 -6.31 -10.65 19.16
CA CYS A 115 -5.23 -11.60 18.84
C CYS A 115 -4.28 -11.84 20.03
N GLY A 116 -4.83 -11.99 21.23
CA GLY A 116 -4.02 -12.19 22.43
C GLY A 116 -3.03 -11.04 22.65
N GLY A 117 -1.73 -11.33 22.78
CA GLY A 117 -0.69 -10.32 22.97
C GLY A 117 -0.64 -9.24 21.86
N GLY A 118 -1.13 -9.51 20.67
CA GLY A 118 -1.23 -8.53 19.58
C GLY A 118 -2.39 -7.54 19.73
N GLY A 119 -3.26 -7.70 20.73
CA GLY A 119 -4.43 -6.85 20.89
C GLY A 119 -5.40 -6.95 19.72
N ASN A 120 -6.05 -5.86 19.35
CA ASN A 120 -6.86 -5.81 18.14
C ASN A 120 -5.95 -5.96 16.91
N CYS A 121 -6.23 -6.95 16.07
CA CYS A 121 -5.42 -7.21 14.89
C CYS A 121 -6.25 -7.46 13.63
N VAL A 122 -5.67 -7.09 12.49
CA VAL A 122 -6.16 -7.44 11.15
C VAL A 122 -5.12 -8.33 10.49
N LYS A 123 -5.55 -9.43 9.87
CA LYS A 123 -4.72 -10.26 8.99
C LYS A 123 -5.32 -10.22 7.58
N ILE A 124 -4.47 -10.01 6.58
CA ILE A 124 -4.88 -9.96 5.16
C ILE A 124 -4.10 -11.03 4.40
N LYS A 125 -4.81 -11.84 3.62
CA LYS A 125 -4.24 -12.74 2.61
C LYS A 125 -4.27 -12.03 1.27
N HIS A 126 -3.10 -11.77 0.71
CA HIS A 126 -2.95 -11.06 -0.58
C HIS A 126 -3.00 -12.03 -1.76
N ASN A 127 -2.33 -13.16 -1.62
CA ASN A 127 -2.31 -14.26 -2.61
C ASN A 127 -1.83 -15.56 -1.92
N SER A 128 -1.45 -16.57 -2.71
CA SER A 128 -0.92 -17.84 -2.17
C SER A 128 0.41 -17.70 -1.43
N THR A 129 1.19 -16.65 -1.72
CA THR A 129 2.54 -16.44 -1.19
C THR A 129 2.56 -15.46 -0.02
N TYR A 130 1.76 -14.38 -0.08
CA TYR A 130 1.88 -13.24 0.83
C TYR A 130 0.66 -13.06 1.73
N GLU A 131 0.94 -12.91 3.02
CA GLU A 131 -0.03 -12.45 4.02
C GLU A 131 0.60 -11.34 4.88
N THR A 132 -0.22 -10.48 5.47
CA THR A 132 0.23 -9.44 6.40
C THR A 132 -0.62 -9.40 7.65
N ILE A 133 0.00 -8.98 8.78
CA ILE A 133 -0.67 -8.78 10.06
C ILE A 133 -0.39 -7.35 10.54
N TYR A 134 -1.44 -6.73 11.08
CA TYR A 134 -1.43 -5.40 11.66
C TYR A 134 -1.98 -5.52 13.08
N ALA A 135 -1.19 -5.21 14.09
CA ALA A 135 -1.53 -5.44 15.49
C ALA A 135 -1.48 -4.17 16.34
N HIS A 136 -1.89 -4.27 17.59
CA HIS A 136 -2.02 -3.21 18.60
C HIS A 136 -2.98 -2.07 18.19
N MET A 137 -3.94 -2.37 17.29
CA MET A 137 -4.87 -1.37 16.78
C MET A 137 -5.81 -0.85 17.88
N LYS A 138 -6.12 0.45 17.83
CA LYS A 138 -7.17 1.08 18.65
C LYS A 138 -8.56 0.57 18.23
N ALA A 139 -8.81 0.57 16.92
CA ALA A 139 -10.08 0.15 16.33
C ALA A 139 -9.89 -0.28 14.88
N PHE A 140 -10.82 -1.08 14.36
CA PHE A 140 -10.93 -1.37 12.94
C PHE A 140 -11.66 -0.24 12.22
N ALA A 141 -11.34 -0.01 10.94
CA ALA A 141 -12.09 0.94 10.12
C ALA A 141 -13.50 0.38 9.80
N LYS A 142 -14.43 1.27 9.49
CA LYS A 142 -15.83 0.90 9.18
C LYS A 142 -15.89 -0.16 8.06
N GLY A 143 -16.56 -1.26 8.31
CA GLY A 143 -16.76 -2.35 7.35
C GLY A 143 -15.58 -3.32 7.22
N ILE A 144 -14.52 -3.20 8.01
CA ILE A 144 -13.41 -4.17 8.07
C ILE A 144 -13.81 -5.33 8.99
N LYS A 145 -14.01 -6.49 8.35
CA LYS A 145 -14.34 -7.78 8.99
C LYS A 145 -13.80 -8.94 8.17
N GLU A 146 -13.77 -10.13 8.75
CA GLU A 146 -13.36 -11.36 8.04
C GLU A 146 -14.18 -11.53 6.75
N GLY A 147 -13.54 -11.96 5.66
CA GLY A 147 -14.09 -12.08 4.32
C GLY A 147 -14.11 -10.79 3.50
N ARG A 148 -13.87 -9.61 4.10
CA ARG A 148 -13.86 -8.34 3.36
C ARG A 148 -12.67 -8.27 2.40
N LYS A 149 -12.94 -7.98 1.12
CA LYS A 149 -11.91 -7.59 0.14
C LYS A 149 -11.48 -6.15 0.38
N VAL A 150 -10.17 -5.91 0.37
CA VAL A 150 -9.55 -4.58 0.53
C VAL A 150 -8.60 -4.30 -0.62
N LYS A 151 -8.43 -3.02 -0.96
CA LYS A 151 -7.44 -2.55 -1.93
C LYS A 151 -6.17 -2.09 -1.22
N GLN A 152 -5.01 -2.15 -1.89
CA GLN A 152 -3.78 -1.52 -1.38
C GLN A 152 -4.03 -0.04 -1.08
N GLY A 153 -3.51 0.45 0.06
CA GLY A 153 -3.72 1.83 0.52
C GLY A 153 -5.06 2.08 1.20
N GLN A 154 -6.01 1.13 1.18
CA GLN A 154 -7.28 1.28 1.89
C GLN A 154 -7.05 1.30 3.40
N ILE A 155 -7.67 2.26 4.11
CA ILE A 155 -7.64 2.31 5.58
C ILE A 155 -8.36 1.09 6.14
N ILE A 156 -7.67 0.34 7.01
CA ILE A 156 -8.17 -0.89 7.65
C ILE A 156 -8.35 -0.76 9.14
N GLY A 157 -7.84 0.32 9.74
CA GLY A 157 -7.97 0.62 11.16
C GLY A 157 -7.04 1.73 11.59
N TYR A 158 -6.82 1.84 12.89
CA TYR A 158 -6.14 2.98 13.49
C TYR A 158 -5.14 2.52 14.54
N VAL A 159 -4.00 3.20 14.64
CA VAL A 159 -2.96 2.95 15.64
C VAL A 159 -3.53 3.02 17.04
N GLY A 160 -3.13 2.09 17.88
CA GLY A 160 -3.44 2.02 19.29
C GLY A 160 -2.28 1.48 20.10
N SER A 161 -2.63 0.95 21.28
CA SER A 161 -1.70 0.30 22.22
C SER A 161 -2.40 -0.86 22.92
N THR A 162 -3.23 -1.61 22.17
CA THR A 162 -3.98 -2.75 22.71
C THR A 162 -3.11 -4.01 22.79
N GLY A 163 -3.41 -4.91 23.74
CA GLY A 163 -2.61 -6.10 24.00
C GLY A 163 -1.31 -5.81 24.77
N LEU A 164 -0.24 -6.56 24.48
CA LEU A 164 1.08 -6.41 25.10
C LEU A 164 1.87 -5.30 24.37
N SER A 165 1.57 -4.06 24.69
CA SER A 165 2.17 -2.87 24.09
C SER A 165 2.61 -1.88 25.18
N THR A 166 3.74 -1.22 24.99
CA THR A 166 4.28 -0.19 25.89
C THR A 166 3.87 1.23 25.51
N GLY A 167 3.23 1.41 24.35
CA GLY A 167 2.81 2.72 23.86
C GLY A 167 2.25 2.65 22.45
N PRO A 168 1.68 3.73 21.92
CA PRO A 168 1.04 3.73 20.60
C PRO A 168 2.03 3.41 19.48
N HIS A 169 1.77 2.32 18.75
CA HIS A 169 2.51 1.90 17.57
C HIS A 169 1.71 0.90 16.72
N LEU A 170 2.09 0.75 15.47
CA LEU A 170 1.69 -0.35 14.61
C LEU A 170 2.76 -1.45 14.69
N HIS A 171 2.40 -2.66 15.12
CA HIS A 171 3.19 -3.85 14.89
C HIS A 171 2.78 -4.48 13.56
N TYR A 172 3.71 -4.52 12.60
CA TYR A 172 3.49 -4.97 11.23
C TYR A 172 4.30 -6.20 10.90
N GLU A 173 3.63 -7.28 10.47
CA GLU A 173 4.28 -8.51 10.05
C GLU A 173 4.00 -8.81 8.57
N VAL A 174 5.02 -9.30 7.87
CA VAL A 174 4.89 -9.88 6.53
C VAL A 174 5.21 -11.36 6.60
N ILE A 175 4.32 -12.16 6.03
CA ILE A 175 4.43 -13.61 5.96
C ILE A 175 4.59 -14.00 4.49
N VAL A 176 5.63 -14.75 4.20
CA VAL A 176 5.95 -15.28 2.86
C VAL A 176 6.00 -16.80 2.96
N ASN A 177 5.12 -17.49 2.24
CA ASN A 177 5.01 -18.96 2.28
C ASN A 177 4.93 -19.50 3.72
N GLY A 178 4.08 -18.86 4.56
CA GLY A 178 3.86 -19.25 5.95
C GLY A 178 4.96 -18.83 6.94
N LYS A 179 6.07 -18.23 6.50
CA LYS A 179 7.17 -17.77 7.36
C LYS A 179 7.17 -16.26 7.51
N LYS A 180 7.28 -15.76 8.76
CA LYS A 180 7.44 -14.33 9.04
C LYS A 180 8.82 -13.85 8.63
N VAL A 181 8.89 -12.73 7.91
CA VAL A 181 10.11 -12.18 7.34
C VAL A 181 10.27 -10.70 7.68
N ASN A 182 11.49 -10.18 7.58
CA ASN A 182 11.77 -8.77 7.76
C ASN A 182 11.18 -7.96 6.59
N SER A 183 10.12 -7.19 6.86
CA SER A 183 9.43 -6.37 5.87
C SER A 183 10.35 -5.35 5.19
N GLN A 184 11.32 -4.80 5.92
CA GLN A 184 12.23 -3.77 5.42
C GLN A 184 13.29 -4.32 4.46
N LYS A 185 13.72 -5.57 4.68
CA LYS A 185 14.71 -6.26 3.83
C LYS A 185 14.08 -7.04 2.67
N LEU A 186 12.74 -7.20 2.66
CA LEU A 186 12.05 -7.97 1.66
C LEU A 186 12.19 -7.31 0.27
N LYS A 187 12.75 -8.05 -0.67
CA LYS A 187 12.71 -7.69 -2.10
C LYS A 187 11.34 -8.10 -2.64
N LEU A 188 10.42 -7.15 -2.70
CA LEU A 188 9.09 -7.38 -3.27
C LEU A 188 9.21 -7.42 -4.79
N PRO A 189 8.55 -8.37 -5.45
CA PRO A 189 8.45 -8.34 -6.90
C PRO A 189 7.80 -7.01 -7.30
N SER A 190 8.29 -6.44 -8.37
CA SER A 190 7.62 -5.33 -9.05
C SER A 190 6.21 -5.78 -9.45
N GLY A 191 5.28 -4.83 -9.54
CA GLY A 191 3.91 -5.10 -9.89
C GLY A 191 3.74 -5.91 -11.19
N LYS A 192 2.52 -6.23 -11.51
CA LYS A 192 2.12 -6.97 -12.72
C LYS A 192 2.83 -6.41 -13.97
N ILE A 193 3.36 -7.28 -14.81
CA ILE A 193 3.84 -6.92 -16.14
C ILE A 193 2.79 -7.41 -17.13
N LEU A 194 2.25 -6.51 -17.92
CA LEU A 194 1.27 -6.82 -18.97
C LEU A 194 1.87 -7.73 -20.02
N LYS A 195 1.13 -8.77 -20.43
CA LYS A 195 1.55 -9.75 -21.45
C LYS A 195 0.39 -10.07 -22.38
N GLY A 196 0.72 -10.62 -23.55
CA GLY A 196 -0.27 -11.09 -24.50
C GLY A 196 -1.28 -10.00 -24.92
N GLU A 197 -2.56 -10.30 -24.85
CA GLU A 197 -3.64 -9.40 -25.30
C GLU A 197 -3.75 -8.14 -24.40
N GLU A 198 -3.55 -8.26 -23.08
CA GLU A 198 -3.50 -7.09 -22.18
C GLU A 198 -2.42 -6.10 -22.61
N ARG A 199 -1.24 -6.60 -23.02
CA ARG A 199 -0.15 -5.74 -23.47
C ARG A 199 -0.49 -5.04 -24.78
N LYS A 200 -1.10 -5.73 -25.73
CA LYS A 200 -1.54 -5.13 -27.00
C LYS A 200 -2.57 -4.03 -26.77
N GLN A 201 -3.58 -4.29 -25.97
CA GLN A 201 -4.61 -3.30 -25.64
C GLN A 201 -4.02 -2.08 -24.92
N PHE A 202 -3.10 -2.30 -24.01
CA PHE A 202 -2.37 -1.22 -23.33
C PHE A 202 -1.61 -0.34 -24.33
N GLU A 203 -0.90 -0.91 -25.32
CA GLU A 203 -0.17 -0.13 -26.32
C GLU A 203 -1.12 0.74 -27.15
N LEU A 204 -2.28 0.21 -27.54
CA LEU A 204 -3.28 0.98 -28.27
C LEU A 204 -3.79 2.17 -27.44
N ASP A 205 -4.09 1.95 -26.18
CA ASP A 205 -4.59 3.01 -25.29
C ASP A 205 -3.49 4.02 -24.95
N ARG A 206 -2.24 3.57 -24.76
CA ARG A 206 -1.07 4.44 -24.57
C ARG A 206 -0.87 5.38 -25.77
N ILE A 207 -0.88 4.84 -26.99
CA ILE A 207 -0.74 5.65 -28.22
C ILE A 207 -1.84 6.71 -28.29
N LYS A 208 -3.10 6.38 -27.98
CA LYS A 208 -4.19 7.36 -27.95
C LYS A 208 -3.95 8.48 -26.91
N ILE A 209 -3.36 8.15 -25.77
CA ILE A 209 -3.00 9.13 -24.74
C ILE A 209 -1.86 10.02 -25.27
N ASP A 210 -0.81 9.42 -25.84
CA ASP A 210 0.35 10.15 -26.38
C ASP A 210 -0.07 11.14 -27.51
N LEU A 211 -0.98 10.74 -28.40
CA LEU A 211 -1.54 11.61 -29.42
C LEU A 211 -2.29 12.80 -28.81
N LYS A 212 -3.15 12.56 -27.80
CA LYS A 212 -3.84 13.65 -27.10
C LYS A 212 -2.87 14.61 -26.39
N LEU A 213 -1.77 14.11 -25.87
CA LEU A 213 -0.75 14.94 -25.21
C LEU A 213 0.03 15.78 -26.25
N SER A 214 0.25 15.27 -27.46
CA SER A 214 0.90 16.02 -28.56
C SER A 214 0.02 17.19 -29.04
N ASP A 215 -1.30 17.00 -29.07
CA ASP A 215 -2.26 18.03 -29.47
C ASP A 215 -2.43 19.17 -28.45
N LEU A 216 -1.93 18.97 -27.22
CA LEU A 216 -1.99 19.94 -26.11
C LEU A 216 -0.69 20.76 -25.95
N ARG A 217 0.36 20.45 -26.73
CA ARG A 217 1.64 21.16 -26.76
C ARG A 217 1.71 22.12 -27.93
#